data_301a73f621a40dcaf859bcfb762e3d75
#
_entry.id   301a73f621a40dcaf859bcfb762e3d75
#
_cell.length_a   1.000
_cell.length_b   1.000
_cell.length_c   1.000
_cell.angle_alpha   90.00
_cell.angle_beta   90.00
_cell.angle_gamma   90.00
#
_symmetry.space_group_name_H-M   'P 1'
#
loop_
_entity.id
_entity.type
_entity.pdbx_description
1 polymer ?
#
loop_
_entity_poly.entity_id
_entity_poly.type
_entity_poly.pdbx_seq_one_letter_code
_entity_poly.pdbx_strand_id
1 'polypeptide(L)'
;MSAKKVLYISYDGMTDPLGQSQVLPYLVKLSQSGYQFTLLSFEKRERYQKEGKIIEAICNSSNINWQPLIFTKNPPILAKIYDRWQMKRKALQLHKLYQFDMIHCRSYIAAEMGLALKKQTGVKFFFDMRGFWADEKS
;
A
#
# COMPACT_ATOMS: atom_id res chain seq x y z
N MET A 1 -14.11 8.61 -19.84
CA MET A 1 -13.03 9.15 -19.00
C MET A 1 -12.25 8.02 -18.38
N SER A 2 -10.93 8.14 -18.40
CA SER A 2 -10.09 7.13 -17.77
C SER A 2 -10.12 7.27 -16.25
N ALA A 3 -10.04 6.15 -15.57
CA ALA A 3 -10.00 6.14 -14.12
C ALA A 3 -8.70 6.78 -13.62
N LYS A 4 -8.73 7.40 -12.45
CA LYS A 4 -7.52 7.91 -11.83
C LYS A 4 -6.72 6.76 -11.25
N LYS A 5 -5.45 6.72 -11.57
CA LYS A 5 -4.54 5.67 -11.11
C LYS A 5 -3.87 6.10 -9.81
N VAL A 6 -4.06 5.33 -8.77
CA VAL A 6 -3.53 5.62 -7.44
C VAL A 6 -2.67 4.47 -6.95
N LEU A 7 -1.46 4.78 -6.49
CA LEU A 7 -0.64 3.81 -5.79
C LEU A 7 -0.89 3.99 -4.29
N TYR A 8 -1.44 2.96 -3.67
CA TYR A 8 -1.68 2.97 -2.24
C TYR A 8 -0.57 2.17 -1.57
N ILE A 9 0.22 2.82 -0.74
CA ILE A 9 1.35 2.18 -0.06
C ILE A 9 1.01 2.01 1.42
N SER A 10 1.08 0.78 1.90
CA SER A 10 0.84 0.45 3.30
C SER A 10 1.95 -0.45 3.82
N TYR A 11 2.57 -0.02 4.92
CA TYR A 11 3.54 -0.87 5.59
C TYR A 11 2.86 -1.96 6.39
N ASP A 12 1.56 -1.81 6.65
CA ASP A 12 0.74 -2.83 7.30
C ASP A 12 0.17 -3.78 6.26
N GLY A 13 -0.01 -5.04 6.65
CA GLY A 13 -0.50 -6.04 5.72
C GLY A 13 -2.01 -6.06 5.60
N MET A 14 -2.49 -6.40 4.42
CA MET A 14 -3.92 -6.57 4.17
C MET A 14 -4.44 -7.88 4.78
N THR A 15 -3.55 -8.82 5.06
CA THR A 15 -3.93 -10.06 5.75
C THR A 15 -4.02 -9.86 7.27
N ASP A 16 -3.53 -8.73 7.79
CA ASP A 16 -3.72 -8.38 9.20
C ASP A 16 -5.15 -7.94 9.44
N PRO A 17 -5.68 -8.12 10.67
CA PRO A 17 -7.06 -7.72 10.97
C PRO A 17 -7.35 -6.26 10.65
N LEU A 18 -6.41 -5.37 10.93
CA LEU A 18 -6.60 -3.94 10.68
C LEU A 18 -6.70 -3.65 9.19
N GLY A 19 -5.85 -4.29 8.38
CA GLY A 19 -5.92 -4.14 6.93
C GLY A 19 -7.24 -4.63 6.38
N GLN A 20 -7.70 -5.78 6.85
CA GLN A 20 -8.95 -6.36 6.39
C GLN A 20 -10.17 -5.53 6.78
N SER A 21 -10.16 -4.93 7.96
CA SER A 21 -11.33 -4.22 8.47
C SER A 21 -11.35 -2.73 8.10
N GLN A 22 -10.21 -2.10 7.92
CA GLN A 22 -10.16 -0.65 7.72
C GLN A 22 -9.64 -0.21 6.37
N VAL A 23 -8.64 -0.91 5.83
CA VAL A 23 -8.03 -0.46 4.59
C VAL A 23 -8.73 -1.04 3.38
N LEU A 24 -8.87 -2.35 3.35
CA LEU A 24 -9.41 -3.04 2.17
C LEU A 24 -10.83 -2.63 1.83
N PRO A 25 -11.78 -2.57 2.78
CA PRO A 25 -13.13 -2.11 2.45
C PRO A 25 -13.18 -0.68 1.93
N TYR A 26 -12.31 0.18 2.45
CA TYR A 26 -12.21 1.56 2.00
C TYR A 26 -11.76 1.62 0.53
N LEU A 27 -10.74 0.84 0.18
CA LEU A 27 -10.25 0.79 -1.20
C LEU A 27 -11.28 0.19 -2.16
N VAL A 28 -11.98 -0.85 -1.71
CA VAL A 28 -13.02 -1.48 -2.51
C VAL A 28 -14.11 -0.45 -2.83
N LYS A 29 -14.52 0.30 -1.83
CA LYS A 29 -15.54 1.34 -2.01
C LYS A 29 -15.08 2.42 -2.99
N LEU A 30 -13.85 2.90 -2.82
CA LEU A 30 -13.32 3.95 -3.69
C LEU A 30 -13.10 3.45 -5.12
N SER A 31 -12.80 2.17 -5.29
CA SER A 31 -12.60 1.61 -6.63
C SER A 31 -13.87 1.69 -7.46
N GLN A 32 -15.03 1.74 -6.80
CA GLN A 32 -16.31 1.87 -7.48
C GLN A 32 -16.61 3.32 -7.90
N SER A 33 -15.80 4.26 -7.41
CA SER A 33 -15.99 5.69 -7.69
C SER A 33 -15.02 6.23 -8.74
N GLY A 34 -14.42 5.37 -9.54
CA GLY A 34 -13.56 5.79 -10.63
C GLY A 34 -12.07 5.83 -10.30
N TYR A 35 -11.67 5.22 -9.20
CA TYR A 35 -10.25 5.11 -8.86
C TYR A 35 -9.75 3.71 -9.18
N GLN A 36 -8.58 3.65 -9.79
CA GLN A 36 -7.92 2.38 -10.06
C GLN A 36 -6.71 2.27 -9.14
N PHE A 37 -6.77 1.34 -8.19
CA PHE A 37 -5.72 1.21 -7.18
C PHE A 37 -4.72 0.12 -7.53
N THR A 38 -3.45 0.45 -7.32
CA THR A 38 -2.39 -0.54 -7.16
C THR A 38 -2.03 -0.50 -5.67
N LEU A 39 -2.18 -1.61 -5.01
CA LEU A 39 -2.01 -1.72 -3.56
C LEU A 39 -0.69 -2.40 -3.26
N LEU A 40 0.26 -1.64 -2.74
CA LEU A 40 1.56 -2.16 -2.32
C LEU A 40 1.56 -2.28 -0.81
N SER A 41 1.66 -3.51 -0.30
CA SER A 41 1.60 -3.78 1.13
C SER A 41 2.70 -4.74 1.55
N PHE A 42 3.02 -4.73 2.85
CA PHE A 42 3.92 -5.72 3.42
C PHE A 42 3.12 -6.70 4.25
N GLU A 43 3.34 -7.99 3.98
CA GLU A 43 2.59 -9.07 4.63
C GLU A 43 3.50 -9.93 5.47
N LYS A 44 2.98 -10.38 6.59
CA LYS A 44 3.67 -11.39 7.40
C LYS A 44 3.51 -12.74 6.70
N ARG A 45 4.60 -13.48 6.59
CA ARG A 45 4.61 -14.72 5.82
C ARG A 45 3.50 -15.70 6.22
N GLU A 46 3.34 -15.91 7.52
CA GLU A 46 2.33 -16.85 8.02
C GLU A 46 0.93 -16.41 7.67
N ARG A 47 0.66 -15.13 7.80
CA ARG A 47 -0.66 -14.60 7.47
C ARG A 47 -0.91 -14.62 5.98
N TYR A 48 0.09 -14.34 5.19
CA TYR A 48 -0.05 -14.37 3.74
C TYR A 48 -0.35 -15.78 3.25
N GLN A 49 0.30 -16.78 3.82
CA GLN A 49 0.04 -18.17 3.46
C GLN A 49 -1.37 -18.60 3.83
N LYS A 50 -1.89 -18.08 4.93
CA LYS A 50 -3.21 -18.46 5.43
C LYS A 50 -4.34 -17.68 4.76
N GLU A 51 -4.16 -16.39 4.57
CA GLU A 51 -5.22 -15.48 4.15
C GLU A 51 -5.01 -14.83 2.78
N GLY A 52 -3.84 -15.01 2.19
CA GLY A 52 -3.49 -14.32 0.95
C GLY A 52 -4.47 -14.54 -0.19
N LYS A 53 -4.96 -15.76 -0.35
CA LYS A 53 -5.88 -16.07 -1.44
C LYS A 53 -7.22 -15.36 -1.29
N ILE A 54 -7.67 -15.19 -0.05
CA ILE A 54 -8.91 -14.49 0.24
C ILE A 54 -8.77 -13.01 -0.13
N ILE A 55 -7.66 -12.40 0.28
CA ILE A 55 -7.40 -11.00 -0.04
C ILE A 55 -7.24 -10.81 -1.55
N GLU A 56 -6.54 -11.73 -2.20
CA GLU A 56 -6.36 -11.68 -3.65
C GLU A 56 -7.70 -11.71 -4.38
N ALA A 57 -8.61 -12.58 -3.93
CA ALA A 57 -9.93 -12.68 -4.54
C ALA A 57 -10.72 -11.38 -4.37
N ILE A 58 -10.65 -10.76 -3.19
CA ILE A 58 -11.33 -9.49 -2.94
C ILE A 58 -10.77 -8.40 -3.85
N CYS A 59 -9.45 -8.33 -3.95
CA CYS A 59 -8.82 -7.32 -4.81
C CYS A 59 -9.17 -7.53 -6.27
N ASN A 60 -9.15 -8.77 -6.74
CA ASN A 60 -9.50 -9.07 -8.12
C ASN A 60 -10.95 -8.71 -8.45
N SER A 61 -11.85 -8.94 -7.52
CA SER A 61 -13.27 -8.60 -7.69
C SER A 61 -13.49 -7.10 -7.86
N SER A 62 -12.59 -6.30 -7.31
CA SER A 62 -12.71 -4.82 -7.36
C SER A 62 -11.70 -4.19 -8.30
N ASN A 63 -11.01 -4.99 -9.09
CA ASN A 63 -9.96 -4.52 -10.00
C ASN A 63 -8.83 -3.76 -9.30
N ILE A 64 -8.53 -4.18 -8.07
CA ILE A 64 -7.40 -3.65 -7.32
C ILE A 64 -6.20 -4.53 -7.63
N ASN A 65 -5.12 -3.89 -8.10
CA ASN A 65 -3.87 -4.61 -8.40
C ASN A 65 -3.06 -4.74 -7.11
N TRP A 66 -3.14 -5.89 -6.46
CA TRP A 66 -2.46 -6.11 -5.20
C TRP A 66 -1.05 -6.60 -5.43
N GLN A 67 -0.09 -5.90 -4.84
CA GLN A 67 1.34 -6.21 -4.94
C GLN A 67 1.88 -6.44 -3.54
N PRO A 68 1.73 -7.64 -2.98
CA PRO A 68 2.23 -7.92 -1.63
C PRO A 68 3.73 -8.17 -1.62
N LEU A 69 4.40 -7.59 -0.63
CA LEU A 69 5.77 -7.93 -0.29
C LEU A 69 5.76 -8.66 1.03
N ILE A 70 6.74 -9.51 1.26
CA ILE A 70 6.81 -10.30 2.49
C ILE A 70 7.89 -9.75 3.39
N PHE A 71 7.57 -9.54 4.67
CA PHE A 71 8.54 -9.05 5.65
C PHE A 71 9.70 -10.01 5.79
N THR A 72 10.91 -9.47 5.84
CA THR A 72 12.12 -10.23 6.12
C THR A 72 12.30 -10.30 7.64
N LYS A 73 12.60 -11.48 8.17
CA LYS A 73 12.69 -11.67 9.62
C LYS A 73 14.07 -11.45 10.20
N ASN A 74 15.10 -11.96 9.57
CA ASN A 74 16.42 -12.02 10.16
C ASN A 74 17.49 -11.52 9.21
N PRO A 75 18.53 -10.86 9.74
CA PRO A 75 18.60 -10.29 11.09
C PRO A 75 17.69 -9.08 11.22
N PRO A 76 17.16 -8.76 12.42
CA PRO A 76 16.09 -7.77 12.56
C PRO A 76 16.40 -6.39 12.00
N ILE A 77 17.58 -5.86 12.27
CA ILE A 77 17.93 -4.51 11.84
C ILE A 77 18.15 -4.47 10.34
N LEU A 78 18.91 -5.41 9.80
CA LEU A 78 19.18 -5.48 8.37
C LEU A 78 17.91 -5.81 7.60
N ALA A 79 17.02 -6.61 8.19
CA ALA A 79 15.75 -6.95 7.56
C ALA A 79 14.89 -5.70 7.35
N LYS A 80 14.84 -4.80 8.34
CA LYS A 80 14.08 -3.57 8.22
C LYS A 80 14.62 -2.66 7.13
N ILE A 81 15.94 -2.54 7.04
CA ILE A 81 16.58 -1.75 6.00
C ILE A 81 16.29 -2.33 4.62
N TYR A 82 16.42 -3.64 4.51
CA TYR A 82 16.16 -4.34 3.26
C TYR A 82 14.70 -4.20 2.82
N ASP A 83 13.77 -4.34 3.76
CA ASP A 83 12.35 -4.22 3.47
C ASP A 83 11.98 -2.82 2.99
N ARG A 84 12.55 -1.78 3.62
CA ARG A 84 12.33 -0.41 3.18
C ARG A 84 12.90 -0.19 1.78
N TRP A 85 14.06 -0.72 1.52
CA TRP A 85 14.68 -0.63 0.21
C TRP A 85 13.82 -1.31 -0.87
N GLN A 86 13.32 -2.51 -0.54
CA GLN A 86 12.44 -3.24 -1.44
C GLN A 86 11.15 -2.47 -1.75
N MET A 87 10.55 -1.90 -0.71
CA MET A 87 9.32 -1.12 -0.88
C MET A 87 9.54 0.07 -1.79
N LYS A 88 10.62 0.81 -1.56
CA LYS A 88 10.95 1.97 -2.38
C LYS A 88 11.19 1.55 -3.83
N ARG A 89 11.97 0.52 -4.03
CA ARG A 89 12.28 0.02 -5.36
C ARG A 89 11.03 -0.45 -6.09
N LYS A 90 10.17 -1.18 -5.38
CA LYS A 90 8.93 -1.67 -5.96
C LYS A 90 7.98 -0.54 -6.30
N ALA A 91 7.85 0.44 -5.42
CA ALA A 91 7.00 1.60 -5.66
C ALA A 91 7.46 2.37 -6.89
N LEU A 92 8.76 2.59 -7.03
CA LEU A 92 9.32 3.28 -8.17
C LEU A 92 9.08 2.49 -9.46
N GLN A 93 9.29 1.19 -9.40
CA GLN A 93 9.07 0.28 -10.53
C GLN A 93 7.62 0.33 -11.00
N LEU A 94 6.68 0.26 -10.05
CA LEU A 94 5.26 0.32 -10.35
C LEU A 94 4.87 1.66 -10.95
N HIS A 95 5.43 2.74 -10.42
CA HIS A 95 5.14 4.07 -10.96
C HIS A 95 5.65 4.22 -12.40
N LYS A 96 6.81 3.69 -12.70
CA LYS A 96 7.33 3.72 -14.07
C LYS A 96 6.43 2.94 -15.02
N LEU A 97 5.88 1.84 -14.54
CA LEU A 97 5.05 0.98 -15.36
C LEU A 97 3.65 1.55 -15.58
N TYR A 98 3.02 2.07 -14.52
CA TYR A 98 1.63 2.51 -14.58
C TYR A 98 1.44 4.01 -14.64
N GLN A 99 2.43 4.79 -14.24
CA GLN A 99 2.37 6.27 -14.23
C GLN A 99 1.17 6.75 -13.41
N PHE A 100 1.26 6.60 -12.10
CA PHE A 100 0.18 6.96 -11.19
C PHE A 100 -0.10 8.45 -11.18
N ASP A 101 -1.37 8.81 -11.04
CA ASP A 101 -1.78 10.20 -10.88
C ASP A 101 -1.53 10.70 -9.46
N MET A 102 -1.55 9.79 -8.48
CA MET A 102 -1.39 10.15 -7.09
C MET A 102 -0.85 8.96 -6.30
N ILE A 103 -0.13 9.26 -5.22
CA ILE A 103 0.33 8.24 -4.27
C ILE A 103 -0.34 8.51 -2.93
N HIS A 104 -1.01 7.50 -2.41
CA HIS A 104 -1.66 7.56 -1.09
C HIS A 104 -0.86 6.68 -0.14
N CYS A 105 -0.32 7.28 0.91
CA CYS A 105 0.54 6.58 1.86
C CYS A 105 -0.12 6.46 3.21
N ARG A 106 -0.10 5.25 3.75
CA ARG A 106 -0.58 4.96 5.10
C ARG A 106 0.62 4.65 5.98
N SER A 107 0.79 5.40 7.05
CA SER A 107 1.89 5.29 8.00
C SER A 107 3.13 6.08 7.60
N TYR A 108 3.98 6.32 8.58
CA TYR A 108 5.20 7.13 8.37
C TYR A 108 6.18 6.47 7.40
N ILE A 109 6.30 5.14 7.46
CA ILE A 109 7.24 4.44 6.59
C ILE A 109 6.79 4.53 5.14
N ALA A 110 5.49 4.35 4.91
CA ALA A 110 4.94 4.52 3.56
C ALA A 110 5.09 5.96 3.08
N ALA A 111 4.94 6.92 3.99
CA ALA A 111 5.10 8.34 3.66
C ALA A 111 6.51 8.67 3.21
N GLU A 112 7.53 8.04 3.80
CA GLU A 112 8.90 8.19 3.35
C GLU A 112 9.07 7.75 1.91
N MET A 113 8.42 6.64 1.55
CA MET A 113 8.45 6.13 0.17
C MET A 113 7.75 7.09 -0.79
N GLY A 114 6.59 7.58 -0.39
CA GLY A 114 5.83 8.52 -1.20
C GLY A 114 6.59 9.82 -1.43
N LEU A 115 7.24 10.33 -0.40
CA LEU A 115 8.04 11.54 -0.51
C LEU A 115 9.23 11.33 -1.45
N ALA A 116 9.87 10.17 -1.39
CA ALA A 116 10.97 9.85 -2.28
C ALA A 116 10.51 9.83 -3.74
N LEU A 117 9.35 9.23 -4.00
CA LEU A 117 8.79 9.21 -5.36
C LEU A 117 8.42 10.61 -5.83
N LYS A 118 7.84 11.41 -4.96
CA LYS A 118 7.50 12.80 -5.31
C LYS A 118 8.74 13.58 -5.71
N LYS A 119 9.84 13.43 -4.97
CA LYS A 119 11.09 14.12 -5.29
C LYS A 119 11.67 13.67 -6.61
N GLN A 120 11.53 12.40 -6.95
CA GLN A 120 12.10 11.87 -8.19
C GLN A 120 11.21 12.08 -9.41
N THR A 121 9.90 12.08 -9.23
CA THR A 121 8.97 12.06 -10.36
C THR A 121 8.00 13.24 -10.40
N GLY A 122 7.85 13.97 -9.30
CA GLY A 122 6.88 15.05 -9.20
C GLY A 122 5.45 14.60 -8.98
N VAL A 123 5.22 13.31 -8.76
CA VAL A 123 3.87 12.78 -8.57
C VAL A 123 3.22 13.34 -7.30
N LYS A 124 1.92 13.53 -7.31
CA LYS A 124 1.18 14.01 -6.14
C LYS A 124 1.22 12.98 -5.02
N PHE A 125 1.29 13.46 -3.81
CA PHE A 125 1.52 12.63 -2.64
C PHE A 125 0.51 12.99 -1.55
N PHE A 126 -0.17 11.99 -1.01
CA PHE A 126 -1.14 12.15 0.07
C PHE A 126 -0.75 11.23 1.23
N PHE A 127 -0.64 11.80 2.43
CA PHE A 127 -0.25 11.04 3.61
C PHE A 127 -1.44 10.90 4.55
N ASP A 128 -1.78 9.66 4.87
CA ASP A 128 -2.88 9.33 5.78
C ASP A 128 -2.31 8.98 7.16
N MET A 129 -2.49 9.86 8.12
CA MET A 129 -2.04 9.68 9.50
C MET A 129 -3.16 9.11 10.34
N ARG A 130 -3.56 7.91 10.04
CA ARG A 130 -4.77 7.35 10.64
C ARG A 130 -4.80 7.33 12.16
N GLY A 131 -3.73 6.90 12.81
CA GLY A 131 -3.70 6.85 14.26
C GLY A 131 -3.85 8.22 14.88
N PHE A 132 -3.11 9.17 14.36
CA PHE A 132 -3.18 10.56 14.82
C PHE A 132 -4.56 11.14 14.56
N TRP A 133 -5.08 10.91 13.36
CA TRP A 133 -6.40 11.40 12.97
C TRP A 133 -7.48 10.83 13.87
N ALA A 134 -7.42 9.55 14.16
CA ALA A 134 -8.39 8.90 15.04
C ALA A 134 -8.35 9.51 16.44
N ASP A 135 -7.16 9.81 16.96
CA ASP A 135 -7.01 10.43 18.27
C ASP A 135 -7.63 11.81 18.31
N GLU A 136 -7.48 12.57 17.25
CA GLU A 136 -8.08 13.90 17.18
C GLU A 136 -9.60 13.84 17.16
N LYS A 137 -10.15 12.80 16.61
CA LYS A 137 -11.59 12.63 16.51
C LYS A 137 -12.22 12.15 17.81
N SER A 138 -11.48 11.47 18.62
CA SER A 138 -12.02 10.90 19.86
C SER A 138 -12.08 11.87 21.04
#